data_6986580a8d395a79892a19e17b334c1b
#
_entry.id   6986580a8d395a79892a19e17b334c1b
#
_cell.length_a   1.000
_cell.length_b   1.000
_cell.length_c   1.000
_cell.angle_alpha   90.00
_cell.angle_beta   90.00
_cell.angle_gamma   90.00
#
_symmetry.space_group_name_H-M   'P 1'
#
loop_
_entity.id
_entity.type
_entity.pdbx_description
1 polymer ?
#
loop_
_entity_poly.entity_id
_entity_poly.type
_entity_poly.pdbx_seq_one_letter_code
_entity_poly.pdbx_strand_id
1 'polypeptide(L)'
;MKKIVFLLCCCLFVGCQEQAKRPTSAFFGGQIINPSSDFLSLYKYGQRIDSLPLDENNRFAQRYDSLQFGLFKMEHLPENQMVLIEAGDSIWSRANMTDFNASLVFSGLGSAKNNFLMDTYLAIENEIGYLSSKYASNSTVFSSIIDSLLLEKSQSWRNFSQQSQLSPLAMKVTQAAYIYPYANRLERYALIRGKTAVKADSLYFNYRKFLNFAEPDLAFFEPYITYLMSYLSQEALEEGQNFFQEKRNTEFNIKRLELIFEKINHPLLRNILARAVAYEELLNFRNHAYHERFLQFYLSLNSSPLYQIEILGLHRALIQMEPGQPLPEVQLENHLGEILPSSTALAGRPTVLYFWSQTQMNHFKRTQERVKRYQAQFPNYRFVGVCIQPYNDLVRNYQEIMGIDPADQLALVNFEEVSNEWVITLLNKGIVLDKKGVILDGFANFSATNFPEQLSQLSR
;
A
#
# COMPACT_ATOMS: atom_id res chain seq x y z
N MET A 1 -49.18 15.59 78.23
CA MET A 1 -48.22 16.04 77.21
C MET A 1 -47.52 14.81 76.64
N LYS A 2 -48.00 14.34 75.48
CA LYS A 2 -47.41 13.15 74.79
C LYS A 2 -46.39 13.62 73.77
N LYS A 3 -45.11 13.21 73.91
CA LYS A 3 -44.05 13.44 72.92
C LYS A 3 -44.10 12.30 71.95
N ILE A 4 -44.38 12.59 70.69
CA ILE A 4 -44.24 11.67 69.54
C ILE A 4 -42.81 11.79 69.03
N VAL A 5 -42.05 10.68 69.12
CA VAL A 5 -40.73 10.53 68.51
C VAL A 5 -40.94 10.02 67.08
N PHE A 6 -40.57 10.83 66.08
CA PHE A 6 -40.61 10.47 64.66
C PHE A 6 -39.30 9.79 64.32
N LEU A 7 -39.31 8.47 64.10
CA LEU A 7 -38.15 7.68 63.70
C LEU A 7 -38.01 7.76 62.17
N LEU A 8 -37.02 8.54 61.71
CA LEU A 8 -36.74 8.70 60.31
C LEU A 8 -35.86 7.50 59.82
N CYS A 9 -36.47 6.57 59.07
CA CYS A 9 -35.83 5.40 58.53
C CYS A 9 -35.15 5.79 57.24
N CYS A 10 -33.81 6.10 57.25
CA CYS A 10 -33.04 6.31 56.06
C CYS A 10 -32.73 4.96 55.37
N CYS A 11 -33.50 4.59 54.36
CA CYS A 11 -33.17 3.48 53.46
C CYS A 11 -32.00 3.91 52.58
N LEU A 12 -30.77 3.46 52.89
CA LEU A 12 -29.60 3.52 52.01
C LEU A 12 -29.85 2.53 50.85
N PHE A 13 -30.31 3.03 49.71
CA PHE A 13 -30.20 2.28 48.44
C PHE A 13 -28.73 2.23 48.05
N VAL A 14 -28.04 1.16 48.44
CA VAL A 14 -26.77 0.77 47.81
C VAL A 14 -27.12 0.22 46.42
N GLY A 15 -27.20 1.09 45.44
CA GLY A 15 -27.27 0.70 44.06
C GLY A 15 -25.93 0.05 43.70
N CYS A 16 -25.91 -1.28 43.61
CA CYS A 16 -24.84 -1.96 42.88
C CYS A 16 -24.87 -1.43 41.42
N GLN A 17 -24.00 -0.49 41.10
CA GLN A 17 -23.65 -0.26 39.72
C GLN A 17 -22.88 -1.52 39.27
N GLU A 18 -23.59 -2.44 38.60
CA GLU A 18 -22.94 -3.44 37.79
C GLU A 18 -22.02 -2.68 36.82
N GLN A 19 -20.70 -2.76 37.03
CA GLN A 19 -19.76 -2.34 36.05
C GLN A 19 -20.06 -3.13 34.78
N ALA A 20 -20.67 -2.47 33.79
CA ALA A 20 -20.94 -3.08 32.50
C ALA A 20 -19.63 -3.72 32.02
N LYS A 21 -19.60 -5.04 31.92
CA LYS A 21 -18.44 -5.77 31.39
C LYS A 21 -18.10 -5.14 30.08
N ARG A 22 -16.85 -4.64 29.97
CA ARG A 22 -16.35 -4.09 28.68
C ARG A 22 -16.57 -5.18 27.64
N PRO A 23 -17.14 -4.86 26.48
CA PRO A 23 -17.29 -5.82 25.41
C PRO A 23 -15.91 -6.38 25.03
N THR A 24 -15.83 -7.69 24.82
CA THR A 24 -14.59 -8.39 24.44
C THR A 24 -14.65 -8.87 23.00
N SER A 25 -15.78 -8.68 22.32
CA SER A 25 -16.01 -9.12 20.96
C SER A 25 -16.25 -7.94 20.03
N ALA A 26 -15.99 -8.14 18.73
CA ALA A 26 -16.40 -7.26 17.66
C ALA A 26 -16.97 -8.08 16.50
N PHE A 27 -17.77 -7.41 15.67
CA PHE A 27 -18.30 -7.95 14.44
C PHE A 27 -17.78 -7.12 13.26
N PHE A 28 -17.28 -7.80 12.22
CA PHE A 28 -16.89 -7.18 10.98
C PHE A 28 -17.49 -7.95 9.80
N GLY A 29 -18.24 -7.26 8.98
CA GLY A 29 -18.88 -7.82 7.80
C GLY A 29 -18.96 -6.80 6.66
N GLY A 30 -19.50 -7.24 5.53
CA GLY A 30 -19.68 -6.34 4.41
C GLY A 30 -20.17 -7.00 3.14
N GLN A 31 -20.19 -6.19 2.07
CA GLN A 31 -20.51 -6.62 0.71
C GLN A 31 -19.52 -6.02 -0.27
N ILE A 32 -19.01 -6.86 -1.18
CA ILE A 32 -18.13 -6.45 -2.27
C ILE A 32 -18.89 -6.57 -3.59
N ILE A 33 -19.08 -5.46 -4.29
CA ILE A 33 -19.71 -5.42 -5.60
C ILE A 33 -18.62 -5.61 -6.65
N ASN A 34 -18.87 -6.45 -7.65
CA ASN A 34 -17.91 -6.84 -8.69
C ASN A 34 -16.62 -7.41 -8.10
N PRO A 35 -16.69 -8.45 -7.25
CA PRO A 35 -15.51 -9.00 -6.59
C PRO A 35 -14.51 -9.56 -7.61
N SER A 36 -13.24 -9.47 -7.29
CA SER A 36 -12.12 -10.02 -8.06
C SER A 36 -11.66 -11.39 -7.56
N SER A 37 -12.17 -11.82 -6.41
CA SER A 37 -11.93 -13.14 -5.79
C SER A 37 -13.13 -13.53 -4.92
N ASP A 38 -13.14 -14.73 -4.39
CA ASP A 38 -14.20 -15.30 -3.55
C ASP A 38 -13.99 -15.08 -2.04
N PHE A 39 -13.01 -14.28 -1.65
CA PHE A 39 -12.71 -13.97 -0.25
C PHE A 39 -12.16 -12.56 -0.06
N LEU A 40 -12.27 -12.05 1.18
CA LEU A 40 -11.57 -10.87 1.68
C LEU A 40 -10.55 -11.30 2.72
N SER A 41 -9.31 -10.85 2.62
CA SER A 41 -8.28 -11.09 3.62
C SER A 41 -8.22 -9.98 4.67
N LEU A 42 -8.01 -10.36 5.92
CA LEU A 42 -7.78 -9.43 7.02
C LEU A 42 -6.36 -9.64 7.57
N TYR A 43 -5.59 -8.56 7.62
CA TYR A 43 -4.20 -8.58 8.09
C TYR A 43 -4.05 -7.76 9.36
N LYS A 44 -3.20 -8.25 10.26
CA LYS A 44 -2.71 -7.50 11.42
C LYS A 44 -1.20 -7.65 11.53
N TYR A 45 -0.51 -6.54 11.77
CA TYR A 45 0.95 -6.52 11.86
C TYR A 45 1.66 -7.16 10.66
N GLY A 46 1.09 -6.99 9.46
CA GLY A 46 1.62 -7.57 8.22
C GLY A 46 1.34 -9.05 8.02
N GLN A 47 0.68 -9.72 8.96
CA GLN A 47 0.31 -11.13 8.85
C GLN A 47 -1.18 -11.28 8.56
N ARG A 48 -1.54 -12.17 7.64
CA ARG A 48 -2.94 -12.52 7.39
C ARG A 48 -3.47 -13.31 8.59
N ILE A 49 -4.47 -12.73 9.25
CA ILE A 49 -5.10 -13.32 10.43
C ILE A 49 -6.40 -14.04 10.09
N ASP A 50 -7.02 -13.67 8.97
CA ASP A 50 -8.26 -14.30 8.52
C ASP A 50 -8.42 -14.17 7.00
N SER A 51 -9.21 -15.10 6.43
CA SER A 51 -9.67 -15.11 5.06
C SER A 51 -11.18 -15.34 5.07
N LEU A 52 -11.94 -14.27 4.83
CA LEU A 52 -13.39 -14.22 4.96
C LEU A 52 -14.03 -14.58 3.62
N PRO A 53 -14.63 -15.76 3.46
CA PRO A 53 -15.25 -16.16 2.20
C PRO A 53 -16.47 -15.29 1.91
N LEU A 54 -16.69 -15.02 0.62
CA LEU A 54 -17.87 -14.34 0.12
C LEU A 54 -18.99 -15.36 -0.13
N ASP A 55 -20.21 -15.04 0.30
CA ASP A 55 -21.41 -15.80 -0.01
C ASP A 55 -21.91 -15.54 -1.44
N GLU A 56 -23.01 -16.19 -1.83
CA GLU A 56 -23.66 -16.06 -3.15
C GLU A 56 -24.09 -14.61 -3.48
N ASN A 57 -24.20 -13.74 -2.46
CA ASN A 57 -24.53 -12.33 -2.60
C ASN A 57 -23.28 -11.43 -2.46
N ASN A 58 -22.09 -12.02 -2.54
CA ASN A 58 -20.79 -11.34 -2.34
C ASN A 58 -20.66 -10.67 -0.97
N ARG A 59 -21.20 -11.28 0.08
CA ARG A 59 -21.16 -10.80 1.46
C ARG A 59 -20.23 -11.66 2.27
N PHE A 60 -19.58 -11.04 3.24
CA PHE A 60 -18.79 -11.70 4.28
C PHE A 60 -19.22 -11.23 5.65
N ALA A 61 -19.04 -12.07 6.67
CA ALA A 61 -19.36 -11.72 8.04
C ALA A 61 -18.56 -12.58 9.01
N GLN A 62 -17.92 -11.94 9.99
CA GLN A 62 -17.19 -12.64 11.04
C GLN A 62 -17.34 -11.94 12.38
N ARG A 63 -17.55 -12.74 13.43
CA ARG A 63 -17.49 -12.31 14.81
C ARG A 63 -16.15 -12.71 15.41
N TYR A 64 -15.54 -11.79 16.12
CA TYR A 64 -14.27 -11.98 16.81
C TYR A 64 -14.47 -11.83 18.32
N ASP A 65 -14.35 -12.91 19.08
CA ASP A 65 -14.58 -12.91 20.53
C ASP A 65 -13.30 -12.61 21.34
N SER A 66 -12.10 -12.74 20.72
CA SER A 66 -10.81 -12.53 21.39
C SER A 66 -9.74 -11.96 20.46
N LEU A 67 -10.13 -11.10 19.51
CA LEU A 67 -9.19 -10.45 18.60
C LEU A 67 -8.34 -9.41 19.33
N GLN A 68 -7.07 -9.30 18.98
CA GLN A 68 -6.27 -8.13 19.37
C GLN A 68 -6.74 -6.92 18.56
N PHE A 69 -7.63 -6.11 19.14
CA PHE A 69 -8.24 -4.95 18.49
C PHE A 69 -7.21 -3.89 18.05
N GLY A 70 -7.59 -3.03 17.13
CA GLY A 70 -6.76 -1.96 16.61
C GLY A 70 -6.89 -1.77 15.10
N LEU A 71 -5.82 -1.32 14.46
CA LEU A 71 -5.74 -1.18 13.01
C LEU A 71 -5.52 -2.54 12.35
N PHE A 72 -6.32 -2.79 11.32
CA PHE A 72 -6.22 -3.93 10.41
C PHE A 72 -6.12 -3.43 8.99
N LYS A 73 -5.46 -4.19 8.11
CA LYS A 73 -5.57 -4.03 6.67
C LYS A 73 -6.60 -5.03 6.16
N MET A 74 -7.71 -4.55 5.64
CA MET A 74 -8.61 -5.36 4.84
C MET A 74 -8.13 -5.32 3.39
N GLU A 75 -8.12 -6.48 2.71
CA GLU A 75 -7.59 -6.62 1.37
C GLU A 75 -8.49 -7.50 0.53
N HIS A 76 -8.89 -6.98 -0.61
CA HIS A 76 -9.53 -7.72 -1.69
C HIS A 76 -8.80 -7.33 -2.97
N LEU A 77 -7.83 -8.16 -3.37
CA LEU A 77 -6.85 -7.80 -4.38
C LEU A 77 -7.46 -7.26 -5.68
N PRO A 78 -6.87 -6.22 -6.26
CA PRO A 78 -5.63 -5.56 -5.87
C PRO A 78 -5.82 -4.44 -4.83
N GLU A 79 -7.02 -4.22 -4.35
CA GLU A 79 -7.38 -3.11 -3.47
C GLU A 79 -7.22 -3.49 -1.99
N ASN A 80 -6.86 -2.52 -1.19
CA ASN A 80 -6.77 -2.67 0.25
C ASN A 80 -7.07 -1.36 0.98
N GLN A 81 -7.50 -1.46 2.25
CA GLN A 81 -7.74 -0.30 3.10
C GLN A 81 -7.51 -0.63 4.57
N MET A 82 -7.05 0.37 5.33
CA MET A 82 -6.96 0.25 6.78
C MET A 82 -8.34 0.42 7.41
N VAL A 83 -8.67 -0.48 8.31
CA VAL A 83 -9.89 -0.44 9.11
C VAL A 83 -9.54 -0.52 10.59
N LEU A 84 -10.13 0.36 11.40
CA LEU A 84 -9.98 0.35 12.85
C LEU A 84 -11.15 -0.42 13.47
N ILE A 85 -10.84 -1.59 14.04
CA ILE A 85 -11.82 -2.46 14.72
C ILE A 85 -11.48 -2.51 16.21
N GLU A 86 -12.46 -2.18 17.04
CA GLU A 86 -12.32 -2.15 18.51
C GLU A 86 -13.37 -3.02 19.20
N ALA A 87 -13.12 -3.34 20.46
CA ALA A 87 -14.06 -4.12 21.24
C ALA A 87 -15.42 -3.40 21.34
N GLY A 88 -16.50 -4.10 21.03
CA GLY A 88 -17.86 -3.58 20.98
C GLY A 88 -18.29 -3.07 19.60
N ASP A 89 -17.39 -3.01 18.61
CA ASP A 89 -17.78 -2.62 17.26
C ASP A 89 -18.67 -3.67 16.58
N SER A 90 -19.58 -3.17 15.74
CA SER A 90 -20.37 -3.97 14.80
C SER A 90 -20.40 -3.24 13.46
N ILE A 91 -19.37 -3.46 12.67
CA ILE A 91 -19.07 -2.70 11.45
C ILE A 91 -19.47 -3.51 10.22
N TRP A 92 -20.21 -2.86 9.33
CA TRP A 92 -20.47 -3.32 7.97
C TRP A 92 -19.81 -2.41 6.95
N SER A 93 -19.07 -3.00 6.01
CA SER A 93 -18.47 -2.29 4.88
C SER A 93 -19.20 -2.60 3.57
N ARG A 94 -19.20 -1.65 2.65
CA ARG A 94 -19.65 -1.85 1.27
C ARG A 94 -18.70 -1.16 0.33
N ALA A 95 -18.19 -1.91 -0.65
CA ALA A 95 -17.28 -1.40 -1.66
C ALA A 95 -17.63 -1.95 -3.05
N ASN A 96 -17.32 -1.17 -4.10
CA ASN A 96 -17.38 -1.61 -5.49
C ASN A 96 -15.96 -1.66 -6.06
N MET A 97 -15.50 -2.83 -6.52
CA MET A 97 -14.14 -3.02 -6.99
C MET A 97 -13.80 -2.22 -8.27
N THR A 98 -14.79 -1.74 -9.01
CA THR A 98 -14.55 -0.85 -10.16
C THR A 98 -14.21 0.58 -9.77
N ASP A 99 -14.54 0.99 -8.54
CA ASP A 99 -14.25 2.32 -7.97
C ASP A 99 -14.14 2.20 -6.44
N PHE A 100 -13.12 1.48 -5.99
CA PHE A 100 -12.99 1.04 -4.61
C PHE A 100 -12.99 2.21 -3.62
N ASN A 101 -12.05 3.14 -3.78
CA ASN A 101 -11.85 4.23 -2.81
C ASN A 101 -13.08 5.15 -2.69
N ALA A 102 -13.70 5.53 -3.79
CA ALA A 102 -14.86 6.43 -3.76
C ALA A 102 -16.16 5.74 -3.32
N SER A 103 -16.23 4.40 -3.41
CA SER A 103 -17.42 3.63 -3.04
C SER A 103 -17.37 2.99 -1.65
N LEU A 104 -16.18 2.93 -1.02
CA LEU A 104 -16.04 2.29 0.29
C LEU A 104 -16.70 3.12 1.39
N VAL A 105 -17.72 2.54 1.99
CA VAL A 105 -18.45 3.14 3.11
C VAL A 105 -18.63 2.13 4.24
N PHE A 106 -18.71 2.64 5.46
CA PHE A 106 -18.92 1.82 6.66
C PHE A 106 -20.23 2.21 7.33
N SER A 107 -20.93 1.23 7.93
CA SER A 107 -22.16 1.40 8.70
C SER A 107 -22.11 0.56 9.97
N GLY A 108 -23.03 0.84 10.89
CA GLY A 108 -23.12 0.14 12.19
C GLY A 108 -22.30 0.80 13.30
N LEU A 109 -22.28 0.16 14.47
CA LEU A 109 -21.58 0.67 15.65
C LEU A 109 -20.06 0.64 15.41
N GLY A 110 -19.38 1.78 15.62
CA GLY A 110 -17.94 1.93 15.37
C GLY A 110 -17.59 2.35 13.94
N SER A 111 -18.56 2.50 13.04
CA SER A 111 -18.30 2.90 11.62
C SER A 111 -17.82 4.35 11.47
N ALA A 112 -18.24 5.27 12.34
CA ALA A 112 -17.96 6.70 12.20
C ALA A 112 -16.45 7.01 12.09
N LYS A 113 -15.60 6.33 12.89
CA LYS A 113 -14.14 6.49 12.83
C LYS A 113 -13.55 6.04 11.48
N ASN A 114 -14.08 4.96 10.90
CA ASN A 114 -13.61 4.44 9.61
C ASN A 114 -14.08 5.32 8.44
N ASN A 115 -15.31 5.83 8.47
CA ASN A 115 -15.77 6.82 7.49
C ASN A 115 -14.94 8.10 7.57
N PHE A 116 -14.63 8.61 8.77
CA PHE A 116 -13.73 9.77 8.91
C PHE A 116 -12.35 9.52 8.32
N LEU A 117 -11.78 8.32 8.47
CA LEU A 117 -10.51 7.96 7.84
C LEU A 117 -10.62 8.01 6.30
N MET A 118 -11.70 7.47 5.73
CA MET A 118 -11.95 7.51 4.29
C MET A 118 -12.16 8.91 3.76
N ASP A 119 -13.02 9.70 4.40
CA ASP A 119 -13.29 11.09 4.01
C ASP A 119 -12.02 11.94 4.04
N THR A 120 -11.19 11.74 5.08
CA THR A 120 -9.90 12.43 5.21
C THR A 120 -8.93 12.01 4.11
N TYR A 121 -8.82 10.71 3.82
CA TYR A 121 -8.00 10.19 2.75
C TYR A 121 -8.40 10.78 1.39
N LEU A 122 -9.69 10.73 1.03
CA LEU A 122 -10.20 11.26 -0.23
C LEU A 122 -10.00 12.78 -0.35
N ALA A 123 -10.22 13.52 0.74
CA ALA A 123 -9.99 14.96 0.76
C ALA A 123 -8.52 15.31 0.47
N ILE A 124 -7.57 14.60 1.10
CA ILE A 124 -6.13 14.80 0.89
C ILE A 124 -5.70 14.37 -0.51
N GLU A 125 -6.28 13.30 -1.04
CA GLU A 125 -6.00 12.81 -2.41
C GLU A 125 -6.43 13.85 -3.45
N ASN A 126 -7.60 14.47 -3.29
CA ASN A 126 -8.09 15.54 -4.16
C ASN A 126 -7.18 16.79 -4.16
N GLU A 127 -6.39 17.01 -3.12
CA GLU A 127 -5.43 18.12 -3.03
C GLU A 127 -4.11 17.87 -3.78
N ILE A 128 -3.83 16.64 -4.22
CA ILE A 128 -2.55 16.26 -4.84
C ILE A 128 -2.22 17.13 -6.05
N GLY A 129 -3.17 17.36 -6.94
CA GLY A 129 -2.99 18.19 -8.12
C GLY A 129 -2.66 19.64 -7.77
N TYR A 130 -3.38 20.21 -6.83
CA TYR A 130 -3.14 21.56 -6.31
C TYR A 130 -1.77 21.67 -5.68
N LEU A 131 -1.42 20.80 -4.74
CA LEU A 131 -0.15 20.83 -4.03
C LEU A 131 1.05 20.58 -4.96
N SER A 132 0.91 19.73 -5.96
CA SER A 132 1.97 19.46 -6.94
C SER A 132 2.42 20.75 -7.64
N SER A 133 1.49 21.66 -7.96
CA SER A 133 1.81 22.96 -8.56
C SER A 133 2.56 23.92 -7.60
N LYS A 134 2.49 23.68 -6.28
CA LYS A 134 3.07 24.55 -5.24
C LYS A 134 4.50 24.20 -4.85
N TYR A 135 5.02 23.05 -5.25
CA TYR A 135 6.41 22.68 -4.97
C TYR A 135 7.44 23.63 -5.61
N ALA A 136 7.05 24.44 -6.60
CA ALA A 136 7.90 25.48 -7.19
C ALA A 136 7.99 26.76 -6.34
N SER A 137 7.07 26.98 -5.38
CA SER A 137 7.05 28.16 -4.50
C SER A 137 8.25 28.16 -3.55
N ASN A 138 8.52 29.28 -2.88
CA ASN A 138 9.51 29.32 -1.79
C ASN A 138 8.98 28.60 -0.53
N SER A 139 9.87 28.29 0.42
CA SER A 139 9.56 27.51 1.62
C SER A 139 8.49 28.14 2.49
N THR A 140 8.53 29.45 2.69
CA THR A 140 7.57 30.19 3.52
C THR A 140 6.16 30.15 2.93
N VAL A 141 6.03 30.33 1.61
CA VAL A 141 4.73 30.23 0.94
C VAL A 141 4.22 28.79 0.98
N PHE A 142 5.10 27.80 0.74
CA PHE A 142 4.70 26.41 0.77
C PHE A 142 4.23 25.96 2.17
N SER A 143 4.99 26.29 3.23
CA SER A 143 4.60 25.97 4.61
C SER A 143 3.28 26.65 5.01
N SER A 144 3.08 27.91 4.62
CA SER A 144 1.82 28.63 4.90
C SER A 144 0.61 27.99 4.22
N ILE A 145 0.76 27.42 3.01
CA ILE A 145 -0.29 26.65 2.34
C ILE A 145 -0.58 25.38 3.13
N ILE A 146 0.46 24.64 3.53
CA ILE A 146 0.30 23.42 4.34
C ILE A 146 -0.37 23.71 5.67
N ASP A 147 0.02 24.80 6.37
CA ASP A 147 -0.58 25.21 7.64
C ASP A 147 -2.08 25.51 7.48
N SER A 148 -2.47 26.17 6.39
CA SER A 148 -3.87 26.49 6.10
C SER A 148 -4.71 25.23 5.89
N LEU A 149 -4.22 24.27 5.10
CA LEU A 149 -4.89 22.99 4.87
C LEU A 149 -4.95 22.14 6.15
N LEU A 150 -3.85 22.10 6.91
CA LEU A 150 -3.80 21.40 8.19
C LEU A 150 -4.79 22.00 9.20
N LEU A 151 -4.93 23.31 9.24
CA LEU A 151 -5.91 24.00 10.10
C LEU A 151 -7.34 23.59 9.73
N GLU A 152 -7.69 23.56 8.45
CA GLU A 152 -8.99 23.09 7.97
C GLU A 152 -9.29 21.67 8.42
N LYS A 153 -8.35 20.74 8.20
CA LYS A 153 -8.53 19.34 8.62
C LYS A 153 -8.60 19.20 10.15
N SER A 154 -7.84 20.00 10.87
CA SER A 154 -7.91 20.01 12.35
C SER A 154 -9.25 20.49 12.87
N GLN A 155 -9.90 21.45 12.20
CA GLN A 155 -11.26 21.90 12.53
C GLN A 155 -12.28 20.80 12.25
N SER A 156 -12.19 20.13 11.08
CA SER A 156 -13.04 18.99 10.74
C SER A 156 -12.91 17.88 11.79
N TRP A 157 -11.66 17.54 12.17
CA TRP A 157 -11.42 16.53 13.20
C TRP A 157 -11.99 16.91 14.58
N ARG A 158 -11.85 18.18 14.99
CA ARG A 158 -12.44 18.67 16.26
C ARG A 158 -13.96 18.49 16.28
N ASN A 159 -14.63 18.92 15.20
CA ASN A 159 -16.08 18.74 15.07
C ASN A 159 -16.48 17.27 15.16
N PHE A 160 -15.77 16.40 14.42
CA PHE A 160 -16.00 14.96 14.46
C PHE A 160 -15.77 14.38 15.85
N SER A 161 -14.66 14.72 16.53
CA SER A 161 -14.31 14.19 17.84
C SER A 161 -15.25 14.63 18.96
N GLN A 162 -15.87 15.81 18.81
CA GLN A 162 -16.90 16.30 19.76
C GLN A 162 -18.26 15.59 19.59
N GLN A 163 -18.57 15.16 18.36
CA GLN A 163 -19.83 14.48 18.03
C GLN A 163 -19.75 12.96 18.22
N SER A 164 -18.54 12.41 18.30
CA SER A 164 -18.29 10.96 18.35
C SER A 164 -17.62 10.57 19.66
N GLN A 165 -18.10 9.48 20.28
CA GLN A 165 -17.42 8.90 21.45
C GLN A 165 -16.23 8.06 20.99
N LEU A 166 -15.07 8.71 20.81
CA LEU A 166 -13.86 8.05 20.36
C LEU A 166 -13.06 7.47 21.53
N SER A 167 -12.55 6.27 21.35
CA SER A 167 -11.52 5.70 22.23
C SER A 167 -10.19 6.47 22.12
N PRO A 168 -9.26 6.33 23.05
CA PRO A 168 -7.92 6.91 22.93
C PRO A 168 -7.19 6.48 21.65
N LEU A 169 -7.37 5.20 21.24
CA LEU A 169 -6.79 4.69 20.00
C LEU A 169 -7.45 5.32 18.75
N ALA A 170 -8.78 5.39 18.73
CA ALA A 170 -9.51 6.02 17.63
C ALA A 170 -9.16 7.53 17.52
N MET A 171 -9.00 8.25 18.63
CA MET A 171 -8.51 9.63 18.62
C MET A 171 -7.12 9.72 17.98
N LYS A 172 -6.18 8.88 18.42
CA LYS A 172 -4.81 8.83 17.88
C LYS A 172 -4.79 8.55 16.38
N VAL A 173 -5.50 7.52 15.92
CA VAL A 173 -5.50 7.09 14.52
C VAL A 173 -6.17 8.13 13.61
N THR A 174 -7.33 8.65 14.01
CA THR A 174 -8.05 9.67 13.22
C THR A 174 -7.28 11.01 13.17
N GLN A 175 -6.56 11.35 14.24
CA GLN A 175 -5.68 12.52 14.25
C GLN A 175 -4.44 12.31 13.37
N ALA A 176 -3.84 11.12 13.42
CA ALA A 176 -2.71 10.75 12.57
C ALA A 176 -3.06 10.81 11.08
N ALA A 177 -4.31 10.51 10.71
CA ALA A 177 -4.78 10.47 9.32
C ALA A 177 -4.65 11.83 8.60
N TYR A 178 -4.69 12.95 9.29
CA TYR A 178 -4.47 14.26 8.67
C TYR A 178 -3.13 14.90 9.03
N ILE A 179 -2.55 14.64 10.19
CA ILE A 179 -1.27 15.25 10.60
C ILE A 179 -0.12 14.74 9.74
N TYR A 180 0.05 13.42 9.64
CA TYR A 180 1.23 12.84 9.00
C TYR A 180 1.29 13.03 7.48
N PRO A 181 0.19 13.03 6.71
CA PRO A 181 0.24 13.40 5.30
C PRO A 181 0.80 14.81 5.07
N TYR A 182 0.40 15.81 5.85
CA TYR A 182 0.91 17.17 5.70
C TYR A 182 2.35 17.32 6.20
N ALA A 183 2.70 16.67 7.31
CA ALA A 183 4.10 16.59 7.74
C ALA A 183 4.98 15.95 6.66
N ASN A 184 4.51 14.89 6.01
CA ASN A 184 5.20 14.26 4.89
C ASN A 184 5.37 15.23 3.70
N ARG A 185 4.37 16.09 3.41
CA ARG A 185 4.49 17.10 2.34
C ARG A 185 5.62 18.10 2.62
N LEU A 186 5.80 18.51 3.87
CA LEU A 186 6.90 19.39 4.27
C LEU A 186 8.26 18.68 4.11
N GLU A 187 8.40 17.43 4.55
CA GLU A 187 9.64 16.67 4.34
C GLU A 187 9.95 16.49 2.85
N ARG A 188 8.94 16.09 2.05
CA ARG A 188 9.11 15.93 0.61
C ARG A 188 9.47 17.22 -0.11
N TYR A 189 8.91 18.37 0.30
CA TYR A 189 9.31 19.66 -0.23
C TYR A 189 10.82 19.88 -0.03
N ALA A 190 11.32 19.66 1.18
CA ALA A 190 12.74 19.80 1.49
C ALA A 190 13.62 18.80 0.72
N LEU A 191 13.14 17.55 0.50
CA LEU A 191 13.83 16.56 -0.34
C LEU A 191 13.89 16.97 -1.81
N ILE A 192 12.83 17.56 -2.35
CA ILE A 192 12.73 17.96 -3.77
C ILE A 192 13.54 19.24 -4.02
N ARG A 193 13.45 20.21 -3.13
CA ARG A 193 14.08 21.53 -3.28
C ARG A 193 15.52 21.56 -2.78
N GLY A 194 15.92 20.55 -2.01
CA GLY A 194 17.21 20.48 -1.33
C GLY A 194 17.25 21.23 0.02
N LYS A 195 18.13 20.79 0.91
CA LYS A 195 18.29 21.38 2.26
C LYS A 195 18.54 22.90 2.24
N THR A 196 19.31 23.37 1.26
CA THR A 196 19.64 24.79 1.12
C THR A 196 18.40 25.67 0.92
N ALA A 197 17.39 25.19 0.21
CA ALA A 197 16.16 25.95 -0.07
C ALA A 197 15.30 26.19 1.18
N VAL A 198 15.41 25.33 2.19
CA VAL A 198 14.66 25.45 3.45
C VAL A 198 15.52 25.98 4.60
N LYS A 199 16.84 26.00 4.46
CA LYS A 199 17.80 26.47 5.49
C LYS A 199 17.64 27.95 5.83
N ALA A 200 17.17 28.77 4.88
CA ALA A 200 16.90 30.19 5.09
C ALA A 200 15.73 30.42 6.07
N ASP A 201 14.85 29.44 6.22
CA ASP A 201 13.76 29.47 7.18
C ASP A 201 14.13 28.57 8.38
N SER A 202 14.69 29.18 9.42
CA SER A 202 15.14 28.48 10.64
C SER A 202 13.99 27.77 11.39
N LEU A 203 12.73 28.10 11.08
CA LEU A 203 11.54 27.55 11.70
C LEU A 203 10.88 26.47 10.87
N TYR A 204 11.35 26.21 9.65
CA TYR A 204 10.72 25.29 8.71
C TYR A 204 10.41 23.91 9.31
N PHE A 205 11.33 23.34 10.08
CA PHE A 205 11.18 22.03 10.70
C PHE A 205 10.61 22.07 12.13
N ASN A 206 10.09 23.19 12.62
CA ASN A 206 9.57 23.29 13.98
C ASN A 206 8.37 22.38 14.26
N TYR A 207 7.59 22.04 13.24
CA TYR A 207 6.46 21.10 13.37
C TYR A 207 6.90 19.72 13.88
N ARG A 208 8.15 19.30 13.63
CA ARG A 208 8.68 18.01 14.10
C ARG A 208 8.65 17.85 15.63
N LYS A 209 8.69 18.97 16.38
CA LYS A 209 8.63 18.97 17.85
C LYS A 209 7.29 18.48 18.40
N PHE A 210 6.25 18.51 17.58
CA PHE A 210 4.89 18.11 17.94
C PHE A 210 4.54 16.71 17.45
N LEU A 211 5.49 16.01 16.82
CA LEU A 211 5.28 14.69 16.24
C LEU A 211 6.01 13.63 17.07
N ASN A 212 5.41 12.44 17.13
CA ASN A 212 6.01 11.31 17.82
C ASN A 212 6.64 10.33 16.81
N PHE A 213 7.88 9.93 17.08
CA PHE A 213 8.65 9.00 16.23
C PHE A 213 8.58 7.55 16.74
N ALA A 214 7.82 7.25 17.80
CA ALA A 214 7.78 5.94 18.44
C ALA A 214 6.34 5.54 18.80
N GLU A 215 5.40 5.64 17.84
CA GLU A 215 4.00 5.23 17.99
C GLU A 215 3.75 3.82 17.44
N PRO A 216 3.85 2.76 18.26
CA PRO A 216 3.67 1.39 17.81
C PRO A 216 2.25 1.10 17.30
N ASP A 217 1.24 1.81 17.81
CA ASP A 217 -0.15 1.69 17.34
C ASP A 217 -0.32 2.12 15.87
N LEU A 218 0.60 2.94 15.37
CA LEU A 218 0.63 3.43 13.98
C LEU A 218 1.66 2.69 13.10
N ALA A 219 2.28 1.62 13.59
CA ALA A 219 3.37 0.93 12.92
C ALA A 219 2.99 0.39 11.51
N PHE A 220 1.71 0.17 11.25
CA PHE A 220 1.19 -0.26 9.94
C PHE A 220 0.25 0.77 9.31
N PHE A 221 0.23 1.98 9.86
CA PHE A 221 -0.54 3.08 9.31
C PHE A 221 0.29 3.82 8.26
N GLU A 222 -0.06 3.63 6.99
CA GLU A 222 0.72 4.09 5.83
C GLU A 222 1.11 5.58 5.92
N PRO A 223 0.21 6.54 6.27
CA PRO A 223 0.59 7.95 6.37
C PRO A 223 1.72 8.22 7.37
N TYR A 224 1.75 7.48 8.49
CA TYR A 224 2.80 7.60 9.49
C TYR A 224 4.12 7.04 9.01
N ILE A 225 4.12 5.85 8.42
CA ILE A 225 5.32 5.20 7.89
C ILE A 225 5.93 6.03 6.75
N THR A 226 5.11 6.55 5.84
CA THR A 226 5.56 7.41 4.73
C THR A 226 6.21 8.70 5.25
N TYR A 227 5.63 9.31 6.30
CA TYR A 227 6.25 10.45 6.96
C TYR A 227 7.63 10.10 7.54
N LEU A 228 7.72 9.02 8.31
CA LEU A 228 9.00 8.58 8.90
C LEU A 228 10.06 8.28 7.85
N MET A 229 9.69 7.63 6.75
CA MET A 229 10.59 7.37 5.62
C MET A 229 11.12 8.65 4.98
N SER A 230 10.26 9.66 4.80
CA SER A 230 10.68 10.98 4.26
C SER A 230 11.55 11.74 5.25
N TYR A 231 11.20 11.74 6.54
CA TYR A 231 12.00 12.32 7.62
C TYR A 231 13.42 11.70 7.67
N LEU A 232 13.52 10.37 7.70
CA LEU A 232 14.80 9.66 7.73
C LEU A 232 15.64 9.91 6.47
N SER A 233 14.99 10.03 5.32
CA SER A 233 15.66 10.41 4.07
C SER A 233 16.19 11.84 4.13
N GLN A 234 15.42 12.78 4.72
CA GLN A 234 15.84 14.15 4.91
C GLN A 234 17.03 14.24 5.88
N GLU A 235 17.03 13.46 6.95
CA GLU A 235 18.16 13.39 7.90
C GLU A 235 19.42 12.80 7.26
N ALA A 236 19.28 11.74 6.45
CA ALA A 236 20.38 11.09 5.75
C ALA A 236 21.03 11.96 4.67
N LEU A 237 20.24 12.82 4.02
CA LEU A 237 20.71 13.66 2.91
C LEU A 237 21.71 14.71 3.41
N GLU A 238 22.84 14.90 2.72
CA GLU A 238 23.82 15.94 3.02
C GLU A 238 23.49 17.24 2.27
N GLU A 239 24.13 18.34 2.71
CA GLU A 239 23.93 19.62 2.04
C GLU A 239 24.52 19.56 0.61
N GLY A 240 23.76 20.05 -0.36
CA GLY A 240 24.15 20.02 -1.78
C GLY A 240 23.84 18.70 -2.52
N GLN A 241 23.48 17.64 -1.81
CA GLN A 241 23.08 16.39 -2.44
C GLN A 241 21.66 16.48 -3.04
N ASN A 242 21.43 15.70 -4.12
CA ASN A 242 20.12 15.56 -4.75
C ASN A 242 19.49 14.23 -4.35
N PHE A 243 18.34 14.29 -3.66
CA PHE A 243 17.63 13.11 -3.18
C PHE A 243 17.35 12.07 -4.27
N PHE A 244 16.96 12.49 -5.48
CA PHE A 244 16.62 11.57 -6.57
C PHE A 244 17.82 10.82 -7.12
N GLN A 245 19.03 11.34 -6.93
CA GLN A 245 20.28 10.66 -7.22
C GLN A 245 20.68 9.77 -6.05
N GLU A 246 20.70 10.34 -4.83
CA GLU A 246 21.17 9.65 -3.63
C GLU A 246 20.29 8.45 -3.24
N LYS A 247 18.98 8.50 -3.42
CA LYS A 247 18.10 7.35 -3.13
C LYS A 247 18.45 6.07 -3.90
N ARG A 248 19.28 6.18 -4.94
CA ARG A 248 19.83 5.07 -5.72
C ARG A 248 21.25 4.69 -5.27
N ASN A 249 21.77 5.32 -4.23
CA ASN A 249 23.10 5.10 -3.68
C ASN A 249 23.02 4.20 -2.46
N THR A 250 23.72 3.07 -2.51
CA THR A 250 23.75 2.08 -1.41
C THR A 250 24.23 2.70 -0.09
N GLU A 251 25.24 3.59 -0.13
CA GLU A 251 25.74 4.25 1.10
C GLU A 251 24.69 5.16 1.73
N PHE A 252 23.90 5.85 0.92
CA PHE A 252 22.76 6.63 1.41
C PHE A 252 21.71 5.76 2.08
N ASN A 253 21.39 4.60 1.51
CA ASN A 253 20.43 3.67 2.09
C ASN A 253 20.99 2.97 3.36
N ILE A 254 22.29 2.67 3.42
CA ILE A 254 22.96 2.22 4.65
C ILE A 254 22.83 3.30 5.75
N LYS A 255 23.11 4.57 5.45
CA LYS A 255 22.94 5.68 6.39
C LYS A 255 21.51 5.82 6.89
N ARG A 256 20.49 5.60 6.02
CA ARG A 256 19.09 5.55 6.45
C ARG A 256 18.83 4.41 7.45
N LEU A 257 19.42 3.22 7.25
CA LEU A 257 19.33 2.12 8.21
C LEU A 257 19.96 2.50 9.55
N GLU A 258 21.15 3.10 9.56
CA GLU A 258 21.80 3.59 10.78
C GLU A 258 20.90 4.56 11.55
N LEU A 259 20.34 5.57 10.87
CA LEU A 259 19.43 6.53 11.46
C LEU A 259 18.14 5.92 12.01
N ILE A 260 17.60 4.87 11.37
CA ILE A 260 16.46 4.12 11.89
C ILE A 260 16.80 3.53 13.26
N PHE A 261 17.98 2.90 13.38
CA PHE A 261 18.37 2.24 14.61
C PHE A 261 18.81 3.22 15.71
N GLU A 262 19.31 4.39 15.33
CA GLU A 262 19.64 5.48 16.25
C GLU A 262 18.41 6.20 16.79
N LYS A 263 17.47 6.58 15.90
CA LYS A 263 16.37 7.52 16.23
C LYS A 263 15.05 6.83 16.61
N ILE A 264 14.81 5.61 16.14
CA ILE A 264 13.56 4.89 16.37
C ILE A 264 13.75 3.85 17.48
N ASN A 265 13.18 4.09 18.65
CA ASN A 265 13.41 3.22 19.81
C ASN A 265 12.54 1.96 19.87
N HIS A 266 11.49 1.85 19.03
CA HIS A 266 10.57 0.71 19.07
C HIS A 266 10.98 -0.38 18.06
N PRO A 267 11.25 -1.65 18.48
CA PRO A 267 11.76 -2.71 17.59
C PRO A 267 10.87 -2.98 16.37
N LEU A 268 9.54 -3.03 16.56
CA LEU A 268 8.59 -3.25 15.45
C LEU A 268 8.73 -2.16 14.38
N LEU A 269 8.76 -0.88 14.78
CA LEU A 269 8.92 0.24 13.84
C LEU A 269 10.29 0.21 13.14
N ARG A 270 11.37 -0.09 13.87
CA ARG A 270 12.70 -0.26 13.25
C ARG A 270 12.67 -1.29 12.13
N ASN A 271 12.13 -2.47 12.44
CA ASN A 271 12.08 -3.56 11.47
C ASN A 271 11.23 -3.23 10.25
N ILE A 272 10.09 -2.56 10.41
CA ILE A 272 9.22 -2.12 9.31
C ILE A 272 9.91 -1.08 8.45
N LEU A 273 10.52 -0.06 9.05
CA LEU A 273 11.22 1.01 8.31
C LEU A 273 12.47 0.46 7.62
N ALA A 274 13.24 -0.39 8.28
CA ALA A 274 14.40 -1.04 7.67
C ALA A 274 13.99 -1.94 6.48
N ARG A 275 12.88 -2.68 6.61
CA ARG A 275 12.29 -3.46 5.52
C ARG A 275 11.91 -2.55 4.34
N ALA A 276 11.29 -1.39 4.59
CA ALA A 276 10.94 -0.45 3.53
C ALA A 276 12.17 0.11 2.80
N VAL A 277 13.25 0.44 3.53
CA VAL A 277 14.53 0.86 2.92
C VAL A 277 15.13 -0.28 2.09
N ALA A 278 15.04 -1.54 2.57
CA ALA A 278 15.56 -2.69 1.83
C ALA A 278 14.80 -2.93 0.51
N TYR A 279 13.48 -2.77 0.52
CA TYR A 279 12.69 -2.81 -0.72
C TYR A 279 13.11 -1.70 -1.71
N GLU A 280 13.29 -0.47 -1.22
CA GLU A 280 13.73 0.65 -2.07
C GLU A 280 15.13 0.40 -2.66
N GLU A 281 16.08 -0.12 -1.87
CA GLU A 281 17.42 -0.46 -2.32
C GLU A 281 17.35 -1.53 -3.42
N LEU A 282 16.74 -2.67 -3.13
CA LEU A 282 16.73 -3.82 -4.03
C LEU A 282 16.00 -3.53 -5.34
N LEU A 283 14.86 -2.82 -5.31
CA LEU A 283 14.06 -2.52 -6.50
C LEU A 283 14.63 -1.38 -7.35
N ASN A 284 15.49 -0.53 -6.80
CA ASN A 284 16.08 0.58 -7.54
C ASN A 284 17.37 0.22 -8.29
N PHE A 285 17.99 -0.92 -8.01
CA PHE A 285 19.28 -1.32 -8.59
C PHE A 285 19.13 -2.41 -9.65
N ARG A 286 19.84 -2.23 -10.76
CA ARG A 286 19.97 -3.24 -11.82
C ARG A 286 21.23 -4.11 -11.70
N ASN A 287 22.14 -3.80 -10.77
CA ASN A 287 23.38 -4.56 -10.58
C ASN A 287 23.43 -5.15 -9.16
N HIS A 288 23.15 -6.43 -9.06
CA HIS A 288 23.00 -7.16 -7.81
C HIS A 288 24.32 -7.37 -7.04
N ALA A 289 25.48 -7.16 -7.68
CA ALA A 289 26.78 -7.27 -7.00
C ALA A 289 26.94 -6.27 -5.83
N TYR A 290 26.22 -5.15 -5.85
CA TYR A 290 26.26 -4.16 -4.77
C TYR A 290 25.30 -4.49 -3.62
N HIS A 291 24.33 -5.37 -3.83
CA HIS A 291 23.34 -5.69 -2.80
C HIS A 291 23.91 -6.48 -1.62
N GLU A 292 24.99 -7.26 -1.81
CA GLU A 292 25.53 -8.10 -0.74
C GLU A 292 25.91 -7.30 0.51
N ARG A 293 26.65 -6.18 0.34
CA ARG A 293 27.05 -5.33 1.48
C ARG A 293 25.83 -4.73 2.18
N PHE A 294 24.85 -4.24 1.43
CA PHE A 294 23.62 -3.72 2.01
C PHE A 294 22.86 -4.80 2.75
N LEU A 295 22.70 -5.98 2.16
CA LEU A 295 21.99 -7.10 2.78
C LEU A 295 22.67 -7.59 4.05
N GLN A 296 23.99 -7.71 4.08
CA GLN A 296 24.74 -8.06 5.29
C GLN A 296 24.45 -7.06 6.40
N PHE A 297 24.48 -5.77 6.09
CA PHE A 297 24.18 -4.71 7.05
C PHE A 297 22.73 -4.75 7.52
N TYR A 298 21.76 -4.86 6.58
CA TYR A 298 20.35 -5.00 6.89
C TYR A 298 20.06 -6.19 7.81
N LEU A 299 20.63 -7.37 7.51
CA LEU A 299 20.42 -8.59 8.28
C LEU A 299 21.03 -8.51 9.69
N SER A 300 22.13 -7.75 9.86
CA SER A 300 22.73 -7.53 11.17
C SER A 300 21.87 -6.65 12.10
N LEU A 301 21.05 -5.78 11.53
CA LEU A 301 20.22 -4.83 12.25
C LEU A 301 18.78 -5.29 12.43
N ASN A 302 18.15 -5.88 11.41
CA ASN A 302 16.75 -6.28 11.46
C ASN A 302 16.57 -7.56 12.28
N SER A 303 15.81 -7.47 13.37
CA SER A 303 15.59 -8.58 14.30
C SER A 303 14.36 -9.44 13.97
N SER A 304 13.65 -9.16 12.87
CA SER A 304 12.47 -9.93 12.46
C SER A 304 12.85 -11.03 11.46
N PRO A 305 12.80 -12.32 11.84
CA PRO A 305 13.08 -13.41 10.91
C PRO A 305 12.15 -13.39 9.67
N LEU A 306 10.90 -12.99 9.88
CA LEU A 306 9.93 -12.88 8.78
C LEU A 306 10.40 -11.88 7.71
N TYR A 307 10.82 -10.68 8.12
CA TYR A 307 11.29 -9.66 7.19
C TYR A 307 12.65 -9.99 6.58
N GLN A 308 13.50 -10.71 7.30
CA GLN A 308 14.76 -11.21 6.74
C GLN A 308 14.50 -12.21 5.61
N ILE A 309 13.60 -13.19 5.83
CA ILE A 309 13.22 -14.20 4.83
C ILE A 309 12.60 -13.52 3.61
N GLU A 310 11.72 -12.56 3.83
CA GLU A 310 11.06 -11.81 2.76
C GLU A 310 12.06 -11.04 1.88
N ILE A 311 12.98 -10.30 2.48
CA ILE A 311 14.00 -9.52 1.75
C ILE A 311 15.00 -10.42 1.02
N LEU A 312 15.40 -11.53 1.63
CA LEU A 312 16.24 -12.53 0.96
C LEU A 312 15.49 -13.23 -0.21
N GLY A 313 14.19 -13.47 -0.04
CA GLY A 313 13.32 -13.97 -1.10
C GLY A 313 13.26 -13.00 -2.28
N LEU A 314 13.01 -11.73 -2.02
CA LEU A 314 13.01 -10.68 -3.04
C LEU A 314 14.36 -10.60 -3.79
N HIS A 315 15.47 -10.62 -3.05
CA HIS A 315 16.81 -10.59 -3.69
C HIS A 315 17.03 -11.80 -4.61
N ARG A 316 16.61 -13.00 -4.19
CA ARG A 316 16.68 -14.21 -5.02
C ARG A 316 15.84 -14.08 -6.28
N ALA A 317 14.59 -13.62 -6.15
CA ALA A 317 13.71 -13.40 -7.28
C ALA A 317 14.27 -12.37 -8.28
N LEU A 318 14.89 -11.30 -7.78
CA LEU A 318 15.55 -10.30 -8.64
C LEU A 318 16.66 -10.93 -9.48
N ILE A 319 17.50 -11.79 -8.89
CA ILE A 319 18.57 -12.52 -9.61
C ILE A 319 17.99 -13.48 -10.66
N GLN A 320 16.90 -14.19 -10.31
CA GLN A 320 16.23 -15.09 -11.24
C GLN A 320 15.59 -14.38 -12.42
N MET A 321 15.27 -13.08 -12.29
CA MET A 321 14.71 -12.26 -13.35
C MET A 321 15.77 -11.51 -14.19
N GLU A 322 17.06 -11.82 -14.01
CA GLU A 322 18.14 -11.22 -14.83
C GLU A 322 18.17 -11.75 -16.28
N PRO A 323 18.65 -10.93 -17.22
CA PRO A 323 18.88 -11.38 -18.60
C PRO A 323 19.74 -12.64 -18.67
N GLY A 324 19.34 -13.60 -19.52
CA GLY A 324 20.01 -14.88 -19.68
C GLY A 324 19.48 -16.01 -18.79
N GLN A 325 18.66 -15.71 -17.78
CA GLN A 325 17.98 -16.71 -16.96
C GLN A 325 16.70 -17.23 -17.66
N PRO A 326 16.31 -18.49 -17.44
CA PRO A 326 14.98 -18.94 -17.84
C PRO A 326 13.92 -18.23 -17.00
N LEU A 327 12.77 -17.90 -17.60
CA LEU A 327 11.65 -17.34 -16.83
C LEU A 327 11.21 -18.33 -15.73
N PRO A 328 11.11 -17.91 -14.47
CA PRO A 328 10.58 -18.77 -13.39
C PRO A 328 9.22 -19.34 -13.76
N GLU A 329 9.05 -20.65 -13.52
CA GLU A 329 7.85 -21.40 -13.87
C GLU A 329 6.70 -21.02 -12.93
N VAL A 330 5.56 -20.64 -13.50
CA VAL A 330 4.32 -20.33 -12.77
C VAL A 330 3.11 -20.91 -13.51
N GLN A 331 1.96 -21.04 -12.83
CA GLN A 331 0.72 -21.48 -13.44
C GLN A 331 -0.09 -20.27 -13.95
N LEU A 332 -0.52 -20.33 -15.21
CA LEU A 332 -1.31 -19.30 -15.88
C LEU A 332 -2.62 -19.91 -16.39
N GLU A 333 -3.71 -19.17 -16.31
CA GLU A 333 -5.01 -19.53 -16.88
C GLU A 333 -5.15 -18.90 -18.27
N ASN A 334 -5.55 -19.70 -19.26
CA ASN A 334 -5.87 -19.21 -20.61
C ASN A 334 -7.35 -18.80 -20.72
N HIS A 335 -7.74 -18.25 -21.86
CA HIS A 335 -9.12 -17.80 -22.12
C HIS A 335 -10.17 -18.94 -22.11
N LEU A 336 -9.77 -20.19 -22.20
CA LEU A 336 -10.64 -21.38 -22.12
C LEU A 336 -10.83 -21.85 -20.67
N GLY A 337 -10.12 -21.26 -19.69
CA GLY A 337 -10.12 -21.69 -18.30
C GLY A 337 -9.14 -22.83 -18.01
N GLU A 338 -8.23 -23.15 -18.94
CA GLU A 338 -7.22 -24.17 -18.74
C GLU A 338 -6.01 -23.58 -18.03
N ILE A 339 -5.54 -24.26 -17.00
CA ILE A 339 -4.34 -23.90 -16.25
C ILE A 339 -3.13 -24.57 -16.91
N LEU A 340 -2.17 -23.77 -17.32
CA LEU A 340 -0.97 -24.20 -18.05
C LEU A 340 0.29 -23.65 -17.39
N PRO A 341 1.40 -24.41 -17.40
CA PRO A 341 2.71 -23.87 -17.04
C PRO A 341 3.11 -22.72 -17.96
N SER A 342 3.77 -21.70 -17.41
CA SER A 342 4.21 -20.53 -18.19
C SER A 342 5.13 -20.92 -19.35
N SER A 343 5.97 -21.91 -19.20
CA SER A 343 6.82 -22.46 -20.27
C SER A 343 6.01 -22.99 -21.47
N THR A 344 4.84 -23.57 -21.22
CA THR A 344 3.92 -24.04 -22.28
C THR A 344 3.14 -22.89 -22.91
N ALA A 345 2.60 -22.00 -22.10
CA ALA A 345 1.74 -20.90 -22.54
C ALA A 345 2.51 -19.83 -23.39
N LEU A 346 3.82 -19.71 -23.16
CA LEU A 346 4.69 -18.70 -23.78
C LEU A 346 5.68 -19.26 -24.82
N ALA A 347 5.59 -20.55 -25.14
CA ALA A 347 6.53 -21.21 -26.03
C ALA A 347 6.47 -20.71 -27.49
N GLY A 348 7.59 -20.85 -28.21
CA GLY A 348 7.66 -20.88 -29.67
C GLY A 348 8.00 -19.55 -30.36
N ARG A 349 7.74 -18.39 -29.74
CA ARG A 349 8.05 -17.06 -30.32
C ARG A 349 8.67 -16.14 -29.27
N PRO A 350 9.54 -15.20 -29.70
CA PRO A 350 9.93 -14.12 -28.80
C PRO A 350 8.69 -13.39 -28.28
N THR A 351 8.62 -13.17 -26.97
CA THR A 351 7.41 -12.72 -26.31
C THR A 351 7.67 -11.50 -25.44
N VAL A 352 6.76 -10.53 -25.48
CA VAL A 352 6.69 -9.42 -24.54
C VAL A 352 5.46 -9.61 -23.66
N LEU A 353 5.68 -9.84 -22.38
CA LEU A 353 4.60 -9.85 -21.38
C LEU A 353 4.32 -8.43 -20.92
N TYR A 354 3.06 -8.09 -20.77
CA TYR A 354 2.58 -6.86 -20.13
C TYR A 354 1.46 -7.19 -19.15
N PHE A 355 1.34 -6.42 -18.06
CA PHE A 355 0.41 -6.71 -16.98
C PHE A 355 -0.73 -5.71 -16.96
N TRP A 356 -1.92 -6.19 -16.57
CA TRP A 356 -3.11 -5.36 -16.45
C TRP A 356 -4.05 -5.88 -15.36
N SER A 357 -4.95 -5.00 -14.90
CA SER A 357 -5.93 -5.29 -13.84
C SER A 357 -7.34 -4.96 -14.29
N GLN A 358 -8.29 -5.81 -13.88
CA GLN A 358 -9.73 -5.59 -14.09
C GLN A 358 -10.25 -4.32 -13.42
N THR A 359 -9.61 -3.89 -12.32
CA THR A 359 -10.01 -2.70 -11.56
C THR A 359 -9.40 -1.41 -12.10
N GLN A 360 -8.45 -1.51 -13.05
CA GLN A 360 -7.79 -0.36 -13.67
C GLN A 360 -8.03 -0.29 -15.20
N MET A 361 -9.29 -0.25 -15.61
CA MET A 361 -9.69 -0.34 -17.01
C MET A 361 -9.14 0.81 -17.89
N ASN A 362 -8.93 2.00 -17.32
CA ASN A 362 -8.29 3.10 -18.05
C ASN A 362 -6.80 2.80 -18.36
N HIS A 363 -6.11 2.14 -17.44
CA HIS A 363 -4.74 1.64 -17.69
C HIS A 363 -4.77 0.58 -18.79
N PHE A 364 -5.68 -0.39 -18.71
CA PHE A 364 -5.83 -1.44 -19.70
C PHE A 364 -6.07 -0.89 -21.12
N LYS A 365 -7.02 0.04 -21.30
CA LYS A 365 -7.29 0.70 -22.59
C LYS A 365 -6.04 1.33 -23.20
N ARG A 366 -5.32 2.15 -22.42
CA ARG A 366 -4.07 2.80 -22.88
C ARG A 366 -2.99 1.78 -23.21
N THR A 367 -2.95 0.67 -22.48
CA THR A 367 -1.99 -0.42 -22.71
C THR A 367 -2.31 -1.12 -24.03
N GLN A 368 -3.58 -1.43 -24.32
CA GLN A 368 -4.00 -2.02 -25.60
C GLN A 368 -3.70 -1.13 -26.82
N GLU A 369 -3.84 0.19 -26.68
CA GLU A 369 -3.43 1.14 -27.74
C GLU A 369 -1.91 1.08 -28.00
N ARG A 370 -1.09 0.87 -26.97
CA ARG A 370 0.36 0.65 -27.13
C ARG A 370 0.64 -0.69 -27.77
N VAL A 371 -0.01 -1.75 -27.34
CA VAL A 371 0.13 -3.11 -27.90
C VAL A 371 -0.11 -3.08 -29.40
N LYS A 372 -1.22 -2.50 -29.89
CA LYS A 372 -1.52 -2.38 -31.32
C LYS A 372 -0.39 -1.68 -32.11
N ARG A 373 0.18 -0.61 -31.55
CA ARG A 373 1.32 0.09 -32.18
C ARG A 373 2.58 -0.75 -32.19
N TYR A 374 2.89 -1.44 -31.09
CA TYR A 374 4.09 -2.26 -30.97
C TYR A 374 3.99 -3.53 -31.81
N GLN A 375 2.83 -4.16 -31.93
CA GLN A 375 2.61 -5.29 -32.85
C GLN A 375 2.90 -4.92 -34.30
N ALA A 376 2.46 -3.73 -34.73
CA ALA A 376 2.75 -3.25 -36.08
C ALA A 376 4.24 -2.95 -36.30
N GLN A 377 4.96 -2.47 -35.27
CA GLN A 377 6.37 -2.13 -35.33
C GLN A 377 7.30 -3.35 -35.17
N PHE A 378 6.86 -4.35 -34.40
CA PHE A 378 7.63 -5.54 -34.06
C PHE A 378 6.85 -6.84 -34.34
N PRO A 379 6.57 -7.16 -35.62
CA PRO A 379 5.72 -8.30 -35.97
C PRO A 379 6.34 -9.67 -35.60
N ASN A 380 7.63 -9.73 -35.31
CA ASN A 380 8.32 -10.93 -34.89
C ASN A 380 8.06 -11.28 -33.40
N TYR A 381 7.63 -10.31 -32.59
CA TYR A 381 7.28 -10.53 -31.20
C TYR A 381 5.82 -10.86 -31.03
N ARG A 382 5.53 -11.76 -30.10
CA ARG A 382 4.19 -11.97 -29.55
C ARG A 382 4.02 -11.05 -28.34
N PHE A 383 2.91 -10.29 -28.25
CA PHE A 383 2.59 -9.46 -27.11
C PHE A 383 1.48 -10.11 -26.32
N VAL A 384 1.80 -10.62 -25.12
CA VAL A 384 0.88 -11.37 -24.25
C VAL A 384 0.48 -10.53 -23.06
N GLY A 385 -0.82 -10.29 -22.91
CA GLY A 385 -1.40 -9.61 -21.75
C GLY A 385 -1.64 -10.60 -20.62
N VAL A 386 -1.18 -10.25 -19.43
CA VAL A 386 -1.38 -11.06 -18.22
C VAL A 386 -2.25 -10.27 -17.25
N CYS A 387 -3.50 -10.71 -17.07
CA CYS A 387 -4.39 -10.19 -16.03
C CYS A 387 -3.90 -10.62 -14.66
N ILE A 388 -3.75 -9.69 -13.72
CA ILE A 388 -3.29 -10.01 -12.36
C ILE A 388 -4.36 -10.66 -11.47
N GLN A 389 -5.61 -10.71 -11.93
CA GLN A 389 -6.70 -11.46 -11.31
C GLN A 389 -7.12 -12.64 -12.19
N PRO A 390 -7.74 -13.69 -11.61
CA PRO A 390 -8.36 -14.77 -12.38
C PRO A 390 -9.42 -14.25 -13.35
N TYR A 391 -9.66 -14.97 -14.44
CA TYR A 391 -10.69 -14.60 -15.39
C TYR A 391 -12.10 -14.68 -14.79
N ASN A 392 -12.94 -13.71 -15.18
CA ASN A 392 -14.37 -13.73 -14.95
C ASN A 392 -15.11 -13.30 -16.23
N ASP A 393 -16.44 -13.42 -16.22
CA ASP A 393 -17.26 -13.11 -17.41
C ASP A 393 -17.17 -11.62 -17.80
N LEU A 394 -16.98 -10.73 -16.85
CA LEU A 394 -16.80 -9.30 -17.12
C LEU A 394 -15.57 -9.06 -18.00
N VAL A 395 -14.46 -9.71 -17.68
CA VAL A 395 -13.20 -9.61 -18.42
C VAL A 395 -13.35 -10.19 -19.82
N ARG A 396 -13.96 -11.38 -19.94
CA ARG A 396 -14.18 -12.05 -21.23
C ARG A 396 -15.01 -11.16 -22.17
N ASN A 397 -16.14 -10.66 -21.69
CA ASN A 397 -17.02 -9.73 -22.44
C ASN A 397 -16.27 -8.46 -22.86
N TYR A 398 -15.43 -7.92 -21.97
CA TYR A 398 -14.70 -6.71 -22.27
C TYR A 398 -13.61 -6.92 -23.34
N GLN A 399 -12.91 -8.05 -23.32
CA GLN A 399 -11.92 -8.42 -24.33
C GLN A 399 -12.58 -8.58 -25.70
N GLU A 400 -13.76 -9.20 -25.75
CA GLU A 400 -14.55 -9.34 -26.97
C GLU A 400 -14.96 -7.97 -27.56
N ILE A 401 -15.51 -7.08 -26.72
CA ILE A 401 -15.88 -5.71 -27.11
C ILE A 401 -14.69 -4.92 -27.66
N MET A 402 -13.51 -5.10 -27.10
CA MET A 402 -12.27 -4.42 -27.52
C MET A 402 -11.62 -5.06 -28.75
N GLY A 403 -12.11 -6.21 -29.23
CA GLY A 403 -11.53 -6.96 -30.35
C GLY A 403 -10.10 -7.42 -30.05
N ILE A 404 -9.82 -7.86 -28.81
CA ILE A 404 -8.52 -8.39 -28.38
C ILE A 404 -8.50 -9.87 -28.69
N ASP A 405 -7.40 -10.35 -29.30
CA ASP A 405 -7.22 -11.78 -29.53
C ASP A 405 -7.11 -12.52 -28.17
N PRO A 406 -8.06 -13.38 -27.82
CA PRO A 406 -8.03 -14.08 -26.56
C PRO A 406 -6.84 -15.05 -26.43
N ALA A 407 -6.26 -15.52 -27.54
CA ALA A 407 -5.08 -16.38 -27.52
C ALA A 407 -3.83 -15.68 -26.98
N ASP A 408 -3.77 -14.34 -27.03
CA ASP A 408 -2.70 -13.52 -26.49
C ASP A 408 -3.02 -12.93 -25.11
N GLN A 409 -4.01 -13.54 -24.41
CA GLN A 409 -4.40 -13.12 -23.05
C GLN A 409 -4.33 -14.30 -22.10
N LEU A 410 -3.73 -14.06 -20.94
CA LEU A 410 -3.58 -15.00 -19.85
C LEU A 410 -4.01 -14.34 -18.54
N ALA A 411 -4.26 -15.11 -17.50
CA ALA A 411 -4.52 -14.61 -16.15
C ALA A 411 -3.64 -15.34 -15.13
N LEU A 412 -3.35 -14.66 -14.02
CA LEU A 412 -2.66 -15.27 -12.89
C LEU A 412 -3.63 -16.12 -12.09
N VAL A 413 -3.25 -17.37 -11.82
CA VAL A 413 -4.00 -18.27 -10.91
C VAL A 413 -3.80 -17.84 -9.47
N ASN A 414 -2.57 -17.45 -9.12
CA ASN A 414 -2.18 -16.97 -7.79
C ASN A 414 -1.31 -15.71 -7.91
N PHE A 415 -1.92 -14.56 -7.65
CA PHE A 415 -1.20 -13.28 -7.75
C PHE A 415 -0.04 -13.17 -6.76
N GLU A 416 -0.23 -13.61 -5.50
CA GLU A 416 0.80 -13.49 -4.45
C GLU A 416 2.06 -14.27 -4.84
N GLU A 417 1.91 -15.51 -5.29
CA GLU A 417 3.00 -16.36 -5.75
C GLU A 417 3.73 -15.75 -6.96
N VAL A 418 2.97 -15.44 -8.03
CA VAL A 418 3.57 -14.96 -9.28
C VAL A 418 4.16 -13.57 -9.14
N SER A 419 3.55 -12.70 -8.34
CA SER A 419 4.10 -11.35 -8.08
C SER A 419 5.44 -11.41 -7.34
N ASN A 420 5.64 -12.40 -6.49
CA ASN A 420 6.92 -12.63 -5.81
C ASN A 420 7.97 -13.23 -6.77
N GLU A 421 7.61 -14.28 -7.54
CA GLU A 421 8.54 -14.96 -8.46
C GLU A 421 8.96 -14.06 -9.64
N TRP A 422 8.01 -13.33 -10.23
CA TRP A 422 8.29 -12.44 -11.36
C TRP A 422 8.53 -10.98 -10.96
N VAL A 423 8.55 -10.69 -9.67
CA VAL A 423 8.75 -9.35 -9.09
C VAL A 423 7.79 -8.32 -9.73
N ILE A 424 6.48 -8.62 -9.69
CA ILE A 424 5.44 -7.72 -10.23
C ILE A 424 5.07 -6.70 -9.17
N THR A 425 5.70 -5.54 -9.20
CA THR A 425 5.44 -4.44 -8.24
C THR A 425 4.54 -3.34 -8.82
N LEU A 426 4.48 -3.23 -10.16
CA LEU A 426 3.71 -2.21 -10.87
C LEU A 426 3.13 -2.81 -12.16
N LEU A 427 1.94 -2.38 -12.56
CA LEU A 427 1.29 -2.83 -13.81
C LEU A 427 2.00 -2.36 -15.09
N ASN A 428 2.84 -1.35 -15.02
CA ASN A 428 3.63 -0.90 -16.17
C ASN A 428 4.90 -1.73 -16.42
N LYS A 429 5.12 -2.78 -15.60
CA LYS A 429 6.19 -3.75 -15.84
C LYS A 429 5.97 -4.47 -17.18
N GLY A 430 7.07 -4.76 -17.88
CA GLY A 430 7.13 -5.70 -18.99
C GLY A 430 8.21 -6.74 -18.74
N ILE A 431 8.06 -7.92 -19.35
CA ILE A 431 9.10 -8.95 -19.40
C ILE A 431 9.30 -9.30 -20.88
N VAL A 432 10.55 -9.26 -21.34
CA VAL A 432 10.91 -9.59 -22.71
C VAL A 432 11.64 -10.92 -22.72
N LEU A 433 11.12 -11.87 -23.51
CA LEU A 433 11.64 -13.23 -23.63
C LEU A 433 12.09 -13.54 -25.06
N ASP A 434 13.09 -14.37 -25.20
CA ASP A 434 13.43 -15.00 -26.46
C ASP A 434 12.44 -16.15 -26.80
N LYS A 435 12.63 -16.77 -27.97
CA LYS A 435 11.80 -17.90 -28.42
C LYS A 435 11.89 -19.18 -27.57
N LYS A 436 12.87 -19.28 -26.66
CA LYS A 436 13.09 -20.40 -25.75
C LYS A 436 12.57 -20.10 -24.32
N GLY A 437 11.99 -18.91 -24.08
CA GLY A 437 11.57 -18.47 -22.77
C GLY A 437 12.71 -17.95 -21.88
N VAL A 438 13.86 -17.64 -22.45
CA VAL A 438 14.98 -17.01 -21.76
C VAL A 438 14.72 -15.51 -21.66
N ILE A 439 14.95 -14.94 -20.50
CA ILE A 439 14.75 -13.52 -20.22
C ILE A 439 15.76 -12.69 -20.99
N LEU A 440 15.29 -11.76 -21.80
CA LEU A 440 16.08 -10.70 -22.43
C LEU A 440 16.06 -9.41 -21.61
N ASP A 441 14.92 -9.07 -21.02
CA ASP A 441 14.75 -8.00 -20.02
C ASP A 441 13.60 -8.38 -19.08
N GLY A 442 13.91 -8.66 -17.81
CA GLY A 442 12.93 -9.01 -16.79
C GLY A 442 12.28 -7.80 -16.10
N PHE A 443 12.75 -6.56 -16.39
CA PHE A 443 12.34 -5.32 -15.70
C PHE A 443 12.05 -4.18 -16.68
N ALA A 444 11.64 -4.49 -17.90
CA ALA A 444 11.25 -3.50 -18.88
C ALA A 444 10.07 -2.64 -18.34
N ASN A 445 10.06 -1.35 -18.67
CA ASN A 445 8.90 -0.51 -18.45
C ASN A 445 8.08 -0.42 -19.74
N PHE A 446 7.02 -1.21 -19.82
CA PHE A 446 6.14 -1.29 -21.00
C PHE A 446 5.50 0.05 -21.37
N SER A 447 5.36 0.96 -20.39
CA SER A 447 4.76 2.30 -20.57
C SER A 447 5.78 3.39 -20.90
N ALA A 448 7.08 3.09 -20.86
CA ALA A 448 8.11 4.08 -21.12
C ALA A 448 8.13 4.49 -22.60
N THR A 449 8.41 5.76 -22.86
CA THR A 449 8.49 6.32 -24.24
C THR A 449 9.62 5.71 -25.06
N ASN A 450 10.71 5.28 -24.42
CA ASN A 450 11.87 4.64 -25.04
C ASN A 450 11.77 3.10 -25.09
N PHE A 451 10.65 2.49 -24.71
CA PHE A 451 10.49 1.03 -24.76
C PHE A 451 10.68 0.45 -26.17
N PRO A 452 10.15 1.07 -27.27
CA PRO A 452 10.40 0.57 -28.61
C PRO A 452 11.88 0.55 -29.01
N GLU A 453 12.67 1.54 -28.58
CA GLU A 453 14.11 1.60 -28.83
C GLU A 453 14.84 0.49 -28.07
N GLN A 454 14.46 0.25 -26.79
CA GLN A 454 15.00 -0.85 -26.00
C GLN A 454 14.67 -2.21 -26.66
N LEU A 455 13.43 -2.42 -27.10
CA LEU A 455 13.02 -3.66 -27.77
C LEU A 455 13.77 -3.88 -29.09
N SER A 456 14.03 -2.81 -29.86
CA SER A 456 14.85 -2.87 -31.08
C SER A 456 16.29 -3.31 -30.81
N GLN A 457 16.87 -2.94 -29.66
CA GLN A 457 18.22 -3.36 -29.27
C GLN A 457 18.26 -4.83 -28.86
N LEU A 458 17.21 -5.33 -28.20
CA LEU A 458 17.08 -6.74 -27.79
C LEU A 458 16.76 -7.68 -28.97
N SER A 459 16.31 -7.13 -30.10
CA SER A 459 15.95 -7.89 -31.32
C SER A 459 17.16 -8.19 -32.22
N ARG A 460 18.35 -7.64 -31.91
CA ARG A 460 19.60 -7.84 -32.64
C ARG A 460 20.36 -9.02 -32.09
#